data_949ae00c56104cbbbd68ac1055a4fe24
#
_entry.id   949ae00c56104cbbbd68ac1055a4fe24
#
_cell.length_a   1.000
_cell.length_b   1.000
_cell.length_c   1.000
_cell.angle_alpha   90.00
_cell.angle_beta   90.00
_cell.angle_gamma   90.00
#
_symmetry.space_group_name_H-M   'P 1'
#
loop_
_entity.id
_entity.type
_entity.pdbx_description
1 polymer ?
#
loop_
_entity_poly.entity_id
_entity_poly.type
_entity_poly.pdbx_seq_one_letter_code
_entity_poly.pdbx_strand_id
1 'polypeptide(L)'
;MTDMPSALHHLVESVTDTYAVVAEHPRPGDIRPSVWEVNGPGGERWFGKVHAGPMLHRREVTAYQNWTVALGPGSAPELVSADTQTRTVLVTAVPGRSLDTLRLPAEQERVAYEQAGELLARFHTAAADEPMPEATEESWDEEVARLMDRTAGHAPEHDVAMVRMLAKEAPPRLPQVSQHGDYMPKNWMWDETEQRLRVIDFERAELRSAAYRDMSRLRYRILCHRPDLDAAFHHGYGRPLTEEEQSACQAYAALDALDSLDWGIKHRDIGLVDEAQTMLENLRRETGRSVWGGWRA
;
A
#
# COMPACT_ATOMS: atom_id res chain seq x y z
N MET A 1 -20.14 -3.07 -21.88
CA MET A 1 -20.19 -3.18 -20.40
C MET A 1 -20.02 -4.65 -20.11
N THR A 2 -18.98 -4.99 -19.38
CA THR A 2 -18.79 -6.36 -18.89
C THR A 2 -19.84 -6.58 -17.80
N ASP A 3 -20.50 -7.74 -17.78
CA ASP A 3 -21.49 -8.00 -16.74
C ASP A 3 -20.79 -8.17 -15.37
N MET A 4 -21.32 -7.51 -14.35
CA MET A 4 -20.85 -7.67 -12.98
C MET A 4 -20.91 -9.17 -12.59
N PRO A 5 -19.89 -9.73 -11.94
CA PRO A 5 -19.88 -11.14 -11.56
C PRO A 5 -21.11 -11.54 -10.74
N SER A 6 -21.68 -12.72 -11.01
CA SER A 6 -22.85 -13.23 -10.29
C SER A 6 -22.68 -13.25 -8.77
N ALA A 7 -21.47 -13.53 -8.29
CA ALA A 7 -21.14 -13.49 -6.87
C ALA A 7 -21.33 -12.10 -6.25
N LEU A 8 -20.98 -11.03 -6.99
CA LEU A 8 -21.23 -9.66 -6.52
C LEU A 8 -22.71 -9.30 -6.59
N HIS A 9 -23.44 -9.75 -7.61
CA HIS A 9 -24.89 -9.59 -7.66
C HIS A 9 -25.53 -10.17 -6.41
N HIS A 10 -25.23 -11.42 -6.07
CA HIS A 10 -25.78 -12.06 -4.86
C HIS A 10 -25.39 -11.32 -3.57
N LEU A 11 -24.15 -10.79 -3.49
CA LEU A 11 -23.72 -10.03 -2.32
C LEU A 11 -24.54 -8.74 -2.18
N VAL A 12 -24.75 -7.99 -3.27
CA VAL A 12 -25.53 -6.75 -3.26
C VAL A 12 -27.00 -7.07 -2.95
N GLU A 13 -27.57 -8.11 -3.53
CA GLU A 13 -28.94 -8.59 -3.27
C GLU A 13 -29.16 -9.01 -1.81
N SER A 14 -28.11 -9.43 -1.10
CA SER A 14 -28.21 -9.70 0.34
C SER A 14 -28.36 -8.42 1.21
N VAL A 15 -28.07 -7.26 0.63
CA VAL A 15 -28.12 -5.94 1.30
C VAL A 15 -29.35 -5.14 0.88
N THR A 16 -29.76 -5.24 -0.38
CA THR A 16 -30.89 -4.47 -0.94
C THR A 16 -31.59 -5.20 -2.08
N ASP A 17 -32.91 -5.05 -2.17
CA ASP A 17 -33.72 -5.62 -3.26
C ASP A 17 -33.58 -4.87 -4.57
N THR A 18 -33.10 -3.63 -4.56
CA THR A 18 -32.97 -2.78 -5.73
C THR A 18 -31.64 -2.05 -5.75
N TYR A 19 -30.96 -2.08 -6.89
CA TYR A 19 -29.68 -1.39 -7.09
C TYR A 19 -29.42 -1.14 -8.58
N ALA A 20 -28.44 -0.28 -8.87
CA ALA A 20 -27.97 -0.04 -10.23
C ALA A 20 -26.45 -0.20 -10.29
N VAL A 21 -25.95 -1.01 -11.22
CA VAL A 21 -24.54 -1.06 -11.56
C VAL A 21 -24.20 0.17 -12.39
N VAL A 22 -23.31 1.02 -11.88
CA VAL A 22 -22.96 2.32 -12.47
C VAL A 22 -21.77 2.22 -13.40
N ALA A 23 -20.69 1.61 -12.91
CA ALA A 23 -19.43 1.53 -13.63
C ALA A 23 -18.63 0.29 -13.25
N GLU A 24 -17.81 -0.13 -14.20
CA GLU A 24 -16.70 -1.05 -13.97
C GLU A 24 -15.40 -0.25 -13.97
N HIS A 25 -14.58 -0.41 -12.95
CA HIS A 25 -13.25 0.16 -12.84
C HIS A 25 -12.21 -0.95 -13.03
N PRO A 26 -11.70 -1.13 -14.26
CA PRO A 26 -10.71 -2.15 -14.54
C PRO A 26 -9.40 -1.83 -13.80
N ARG A 27 -8.80 -2.86 -13.22
CA ARG A 27 -7.47 -2.72 -12.62
C ARG A 27 -6.40 -2.94 -13.70
N PRO A 28 -5.25 -2.24 -13.64
CA PRO A 28 -4.15 -2.46 -14.57
C PRO A 28 -3.70 -3.93 -14.57
N GLY A 29 -3.58 -4.49 -15.77
CA GLY A 29 -3.23 -5.89 -16.00
C GLY A 29 -4.43 -6.83 -15.88
N ASP A 30 -4.59 -7.75 -16.86
CA ASP A 30 -5.70 -8.72 -16.97
C ASP A 30 -5.84 -9.72 -15.80
N ILE A 31 -4.98 -9.61 -14.78
CA ILE A 31 -4.86 -10.59 -13.69
C ILE A 31 -5.70 -10.20 -12.46
N ARG A 32 -6.11 -8.93 -12.36
CA ARG A 32 -6.86 -8.44 -11.21
C ARG A 32 -8.33 -8.23 -11.55
N PRO A 33 -9.24 -8.77 -10.73
CA PRO A 33 -10.66 -8.52 -10.94
C PRO A 33 -10.97 -7.01 -10.85
N SER A 34 -11.88 -6.55 -11.70
CA SER A 34 -12.39 -5.18 -11.71
C SER A 34 -13.05 -4.84 -10.37
N VAL A 35 -13.11 -3.55 -10.08
CA VAL A 35 -13.93 -2.98 -9.02
C VAL A 35 -15.22 -2.45 -9.64
N TRP A 36 -16.35 -2.74 -9.04
CA TRP A 36 -17.67 -2.37 -9.54
C TRP A 36 -18.30 -1.31 -8.66
N GLU A 37 -18.76 -0.24 -9.28
CA GLU A 37 -19.53 0.81 -8.61
C GLU A 37 -21.01 0.49 -8.71
N VAL A 38 -21.70 0.55 -7.55
CA VAL A 38 -23.10 0.21 -7.41
C VAL A 38 -23.80 1.30 -6.60
N ASN A 39 -24.98 1.73 -7.08
CA ASN A 39 -25.87 2.63 -6.34
C ASN A 39 -27.04 1.88 -5.72
N GLY A 40 -27.27 2.11 -4.44
CA GLY A 40 -28.44 1.65 -3.72
C GLY A 40 -29.66 2.56 -3.91
N PRO A 41 -30.86 2.14 -3.41
CA PRO A 41 -32.12 2.84 -3.65
C PRO A 41 -32.25 4.20 -2.94
N GLY A 42 -31.52 4.39 -1.86
CA GLY A 42 -31.50 5.64 -1.07
C GLY A 42 -30.40 6.63 -1.50
N GLY A 43 -29.69 6.36 -2.60
CA GLY A 43 -28.59 7.19 -3.07
C GLY A 43 -27.24 6.78 -2.47
N GLU A 44 -27.19 5.65 -1.78
CA GLU A 44 -25.95 5.06 -1.31
C GLU A 44 -25.07 4.71 -2.52
N ARG A 45 -23.75 4.88 -2.35
CA ARG A 45 -22.76 4.46 -3.32
C ARG A 45 -21.84 3.43 -2.68
N TRP A 46 -21.66 2.33 -3.36
CA TRP A 46 -20.84 1.22 -2.91
C TRP A 46 -19.83 0.80 -3.97
N PHE A 47 -18.74 0.21 -3.51
CA PHE A 47 -17.76 -0.45 -4.37
C PHE A 47 -17.69 -1.93 -3.99
N GLY A 48 -17.87 -2.79 -5.00
CA GLY A 48 -17.80 -4.24 -4.86
C GLY A 48 -16.61 -4.81 -5.62
N LYS A 49 -15.95 -5.81 -5.04
CA LYS A 49 -14.86 -6.55 -5.69
C LYS A 49 -14.88 -8.04 -5.35
N VAL A 50 -14.31 -8.84 -6.25
CA VAL A 50 -14.02 -10.26 -6.03
C VAL A 50 -12.52 -10.40 -5.88
N HIS A 51 -12.03 -11.01 -4.81
CA HIS A 51 -10.60 -11.23 -4.63
C HIS A 51 -10.11 -12.46 -5.38
N ALA A 52 -8.91 -12.37 -5.96
CA ALA A 52 -8.26 -13.49 -6.64
C ALA A 52 -7.95 -14.66 -5.68
N GLY A 53 -7.66 -14.36 -4.41
CA GLY A 53 -7.31 -15.36 -3.42
C GLY A 53 -7.92 -15.09 -2.03
N PRO A 54 -8.06 -16.15 -1.21
CA PRO A 54 -8.70 -16.05 0.10
C PRO A 54 -7.90 -15.18 1.09
N MET A 55 -6.59 -15.07 0.91
CA MET A 55 -5.73 -14.28 1.78
C MET A 55 -6.02 -12.78 1.66
N LEU A 56 -6.11 -12.25 0.44
CA LEU A 56 -6.42 -10.84 0.20
C LEU A 56 -7.81 -10.49 0.72
N HIS A 57 -8.79 -11.35 0.45
CA HIS A 57 -10.15 -11.18 0.99
C HIS A 57 -10.15 -11.10 2.52
N ARG A 58 -9.52 -12.07 3.20
CA ARG A 58 -9.46 -12.10 4.66
C ARG A 58 -8.79 -10.85 5.23
N ARG A 59 -7.65 -10.44 4.64
CA ARG A 59 -6.92 -9.24 5.07
C ARG A 59 -7.78 -8.00 4.99
N GLU A 60 -8.46 -7.78 3.87
CA GLU A 60 -9.30 -6.62 3.68
C GLU A 60 -10.49 -6.60 4.63
N VAL A 61 -11.20 -7.72 4.77
CA VAL A 61 -12.32 -7.85 5.72
C VAL A 61 -11.85 -7.60 7.15
N THR A 62 -10.71 -8.19 7.56
CA THR A 62 -10.15 -7.96 8.90
C THR A 62 -9.82 -6.48 9.13
N ALA A 63 -9.20 -5.82 8.15
CA ALA A 63 -8.86 -4.41 8.26
C ALA A 63 -10.12 -3.54 8.43
N TYR A 64 -11.15 -3.74 7.62
CA TYR A 64 -12.40 -2.99 7.76
C TYR A 64 -13.14 -3.28 9.07
N GLN A 65 -13.12 -4.50 9.55
CA GLN A 65 -13.82 -4.86 10.79
C GLN A 65 -13.12 -4.34 12.04
N ASN A 66 -11.77 -4.30 12.04
CA ASN A 66 -11.01 -4.11 13.28
C ASN A 66 -10.13 -2.85 13.28
N TRP A 67 -9.54 -2.44 12.15
CA TRP A 67 -8.47 -1.46 12.16
C TRP A 67 -8.85 -0.10 11.59
N THR A 68 -9.71 -0.05 10.56
CA THR A 68 -10.09 1.23 9.92
C THR A 68 -10.82 2.18 10.85
N VAL A 69 -11.44 1.68 11.93
CA VAL A 69 -12.08 2.50 12.96
C VAL A 69 -11.09 3.49 13.61
N ALA A 70 -9.82 3.14 13.72
CA ALA A 70 -8.78 4.01 14.26
C ALA A 70 -8.50 5.25 13.38
N LEU A 71 -8.81 5.19 12.09
CA LEU A 71 -8.67 6.32 11.17
C LEU A 71 -9.67 7.46 11.49
N GLY A 72 -10.74 7.15 12.22
CA GLY A 72 -11.83 8.07 12.54
C GLY A 72 -12.95 8.09 11.49
N PRO A 73 -14.10 8.65 11.83
CA PRO A 73 -15.31 8.62 11.01
C PRO A 73 -15.07 9.21 9.61
N GLY A 74 -15.49 8.48 8.59
CA GLY A 74 -15.43 8.90 7.19
C GLY A 74 -14.03 9.05 6.62
N SER A 75 -12.97 8.53 7.27
CA SER A 75 -11.58 8.55 6.75
C SER A 75 -11.22 7.30 5.93
N ALA A 76 -12.09 6.30 5.94
CA ALA A 76 -11.99 5.10 5.11
C ALA A 76 -13.40 4.62 4.74
N PRO A 77 -13.54 3.75 3.72
CA PRO A 77 -14.79 3.03 3.48
C PRO A 77 -15.22 2.22 4.69
N GLU A 78 -16.53 2.01 4.82
CA GLU A 78 -17.10 1.08 5.80
C GLU A 78 -17.48 -0.23 5.10
N LEU A 79 -17.28 -1.36 5.77
CA LEU A 79 -17.69 -2.66 5.27
C LEU A 79 -19.22 -2.76 5.30
N VAL A 80 -19.82 -2.94 4.14
CA VAL A 80 -21.28 -3.13 4.00
C VAL A 80 -21.61 -4.62 4.10
N SER A 81 -20.92 -5.46 3.33
CA SER A 81 -21.08 -6.91 3.33
C SER A 81 -19.85 -7.61 2.79
N ALA A 82 -19.66 -8.87 3.17
CA ALA A 82 -18.61 -9.72 2.63
C ALA A 82 -19.03 -11.19 2.64
N ASP A 83 -18.60 -11.95 1.64
CA ASP A 83 -18.78 -13.40 1.58
C ASP A 83 -17.44 -14.10 1.37
N THR A 84 -17.07 -14.93 2.33
CA THR A 84 -15.80 -15.68 2.33
C THR A 84 -15.77 -16.78 1.28
N GLN A 85 -16.91 -17.39 0.95
CA GLN A 85 -16.97 -18.49 -0.03
C GLN A 85 -16.70 -17.98 -1.44
N THR A 86 -17.34 -16.88 -1.80
CA THR A 86 -17.17 -16.22 -3.09
C THR A 86 -16.03 -15.20 -3.11
N ARG A 87 -15.45 -14.90 -1.95
CA ARG A 87 -14.39 -13.90 -1.76
C ARG A 87 -14.79 -12.51 -2.24
N THR A 88 -16.04 -12.17 -2.03
CA THR A 88 -16.60 -10.86 -2.40
C THR A 88 -16.61 -9.91 -1.21
N VAL A 89 -16.40 -8.62 -1.49
CA VAL A 89 -16.46 -7.53 -0.51
C VAL A 89 -17.27 -6.40 -1.12
N LEU A 90 -18.16 -5.79 -0.33
CA LEU A 90 -18.90 -4.59 -0.65
C LEU A 90 -18.61 -3.54 0.42
N VAL A 91 -18.15 -2.36 0.01
CA VAL A 91 -17.80 -1.26 0.90
C VAL A 91 -18.47 0.04 0.47
N THR A 92 -18.65 0.98 1.41
CA THR A 92 -19.16 2.32 1.09
C THR A 92 -18.18 3.10 0.23
N ALA A 93 -18.69 3.99 -0.62
CA ALA A 93 -17.86 4.97 -1.30
C ALA A 93 -17.39 6.05 -0.32
N VAL A 94 -16.15 6.52 -0.50
CA VAL A 94 -15.68 7.74 0.17
C VAL A 94 -15.58 8.89 -0.84
N PRO A 95 -15.82 10.15 -0.42
CA PRO A 95 -15.64 11.32 -1.26
C PRO A 95 -14.18 11.54 -1.67
N GLY A 96 -14.02 12.25 -2.79
CA GLY A 96 -12.71 12.65 -3.29
C GLY A 96 -12.30 11.92 -4.56
N ARG A 97 -11.11 12.24 -5.04
CA ARG A 97 -10.44 11.60 -6.18
C ARG A 97 -9.06 11.12 -5.77
N SER A 98 -8.55 10.09 -6.42
CA SER A 98 -7.21 9.57 -6.15
C SER A 98 -6.16 10.67 -6.33
N LEU A 99 -5.30 10.85 -5.31
CA LEU A 99 -4.34 11.95 -5.24
C LEU A 99 -3.32 11.90 -6.37
N ASP A 100 -2.94 10.72 -6.85
CA ASP A 100 -2.00 10.56 -7.96
C ASP A 100 -2.54 11.07 -9.30
N THR A 101 -3.87 11.18 -9.43
CA THR A 101 -4.54 11.73 -10.63
C THR A 101 -4.70 13.25 -10.59
N LEU A 102 -4.40 13.89 -9.46
CA LEU A 102 -4.59 15.32 -9.23
C LEU A 102 -3.32 16.12 -9.50
N ARG A 103 -3.50 17.40 -9.76
CA ARG A 103 -2.44 18.41 -9.79
C ARG A 103 -2.81 19.49 -8.82
N LEU A 104 -2.44 19.26 -7.54
CA LEU A 104 -2.74 20.20 -6.48
C LEU A 104 -1.72 21.38 -6.43
N PRO A 105 -2.13 22.55 -5.97
CA PRO A 105 -1.19 23.58 -5.52
C PRO A 105 -0.29 23.01 -4.42
N ALA A 106 0.98 23.44 -4.39
CA ALA A 106 1.99 22.90 -3.49
C ALA A 106 1.56 22.89 -2.01
N GLU A 107 0.82 23.91 -1.59
CA GLU A 107 0.28 23.99 -0.22
C GLU A 107 -0.74 22.91 0.07
N GLN A 108 -1.67 22.68 -0.85
CA GLN A 108 -2.68 21.63 -0.68
C GLN A 108 -2.06 20.22 -0.76
N GLU A 109 -1.04 20.05 -1.61
CA GLU A 109 -0.29 18.81 -1.69
C GLU A 109 0.41 18.51 -0.35
N ARG A 110 1.04 19.52 0.27
CA ARG A 110 1.64 19.37 1.61
C ARG A 110 0.61 19.00 2.67
N VAL A 111 -0.55 19.65 2.68
CA VAL A 111 -1.65 19.33 3.60
C VAL A 111 -2.12 17.90 3.40
N ALA A 112 -2.24 17.44 2.16
CA ALA A 112 -2.64 16.04 1.86
C ALA A 112 -1.60 15.03 2.40
N TYR A 113 -0.30 15.30 2.24
CA TYR A 113 0.75 14.44 2.77
C TYR A 113 0.85 14.48 4.30
N GLU A 114 0.60 15.62 4.92
CA GLU A 114 0.51 15.73 6.38
C GLU A 114 -0.64 14.86 6.92
N GLN A 115 -1.83 14.98 6.33
CA GLN A 115 -2.97 14.12 6.69
C GLN A 115 -2.70 12.64 6.41
N ALA A 116 -1.97 12.31 5.34
CA ALA A 116 -1.56 10.94 5.08
C ALA A 116 -0.66 10.41 6.19
N GLY A 117 0.29 11.20 6.67
CA GLY A 117 1.11 10.83 7.82
C GLY A 117 0.27 10.57 9.08
N GLU A 118 -0.66 11.47 9.39
CA GLU A 118 -1.56 11.34 10.54
C GLU A 118 -2.43 10.07 10.48
N LEU A 119 -3.04 9.80 9.32
CA LEU A 119 -3.87 8.61 9.12
C LEU A 119 -3.03 7.34 9.22
N LEU A 120 -1.82 7.34 8.68
CA LEU A 120 -0.95 6.17 8.79
C LEU A 120 -0.51 5.91 10.24
N ALA A 121 -0.18 6.95 11.00
CA ALA A 121 0.16 6.80 12.42
C ALA A 121 -0.98 6.16 13.22
N ARG A 122 -2.22 6.62 12.98
CA ARG A 122 -3.41 6.03 13.60
C ARG A 122 -3.62 4.57 13.17
N PHE A 123 -3.45 4.28 11.90
CA PHE A 123 -3.61 2.92 11.38
C PHE A 123 -2.55 1.98 11.96
N HIS A 124 -1.28 2.40 12.03
CA HIS A 124 -0.20 1.59 12.59
C HIS A 124 -0.41 1.21 14.05
N THR A 125 -1.14 2.01 14.81
CA THR A 125 -1.44 1.73 16.23
C THR A 125 -2.74 0.96 16.43
N ALA A 126 -3.55 0.75 15.38
CA ALA A 126 -4.89 0.16 15.50
C ALA A 126 -4.90 -1.26 16.06
N ALA A 127 -3.82 -2.02 15.86
CA ALA A 127 -3.71 -3.41 16.31
C ALA A 127 -2.46 -3.64 17.18
N ALA A 128 -1.99 -2.62 17.90
CA ALA A 128 -0.78 -2.71 18.71
C ALA A 128 -0.85 -3.80 19.80
N ASP A 129 -2.04 -4.08 20.30
CA ASP A 129 -2.30 -5.07 21.35
C ASP A 129 -2.69 -6.46 20.81
N GLU A 130 -2.82 -6.62 19.49
CA GLU A 130 -3.15 -7.92 18.92
C GLU A 130 -1.94 -8.85 18.94
N PRO A 131 -2.12 -10.14 19.24
CA PRO A 131 -1.02 -11.09 19.19
C PRO A 131 -0.51 -11.25 17.75
N MET A 132 0.82 -11.29 17.57
CA MET A 132 1.40 -11.64 16.28
C MET A 132 0.85 -12.99 15.83
N PRO A 133 0.43 -13.13 14.56
CA PRO A 133 0.19 -14.43 13.99
C PRO A 133 1.44 -15.31 14.18
N GLU A 134 1.25 -16.59 14.53
CA GLU A 134 2.36 -17.54 14.57
C GLU A 134 3.09 -17.47 13.22
N ALA A 135 4.36 -17.11 13.28
CA ALA A 135 5.16 -16.96 12.08
C ALA A 135 5.35 -18.34 11.42
N THR A 136 4.72 -18.52 10.29
CA THR A 136 5.13 -19.51 9.30
C THR A 136 6.19 -18.89 8.38
N GLU A 137 7.04 -18.02 8.93
CA GLU A 137 7.90 -17.18 8.13
C GLU A 137 9.16 -17.95 7.73
N GLU A 138 9.35 -18.01 6.42
CA GLU A 138 10.63 -18.18 5.77
C GLU A 138 11.66 -17.28 6.47
N SER A 139 12.84 -17.78 6.74
CA SER A 139 13.90 -16.97 7.31
C SER A 139 14.29 -15.84 6.35
N TRP A 140 14.84 -14.74 6.89
CA TRP A 140 15.32 -13.64 6.05
C TRP A 140 16.28 -14.11 4.96
N ASP A 141 17.22 -14.98 5.30
CA ASP A 141 18.21 -15.50 4.35
C ASP A 141 17.56 -16.33 3.24
N GLU A 142 16.54 -17.11 3.56
CA GLU A 142 15.76 -17.89 2.57
C GLU A 142 14.94 -16.96 1.67
N GLU A 143 14.28 -15.94 2.23
CA GLU A 143 13.55 -14.94 1.46
C GLU A 143 14.47 -14.20 0.47
N VAL A 144 15.62 -13.73 0.95
CA VAL A 144 16.63 -13.06 0.12
C VAL A 144 17.16 -13.99 -0.97
N ALA A 145 17.53 -15.23 -0.63
CA ALA A 145 18.05 -16.20 -1.59
C ALA A 145 17.01 -16.51 -2.68
N ARG A 146 15.79 -16.78 -2.28
CA ARG A 146 14.67 -17.06 -3.20
C ARG A 146 14.39 -15.88 -4.13
N LEU A 147 14.43 -14.65 -3.61
CA LEU A 147 14.24 -13.46 -4.44
C LEU A 147 15.37 -13.29 -5.44
N MET A 148 16.62 -13.44 -5.02
CA MET A 148 17.80 -13.33 -5.89
C MET A 148 17.75 -14.36 -7.03
N ASP A 149 17.39 -15.59 -6.75
CA ASP A 149 17.23 -16.64 -7.76
C ASP A 149 16.12 -16.32 -8.77
N ARG A 150 15.00 -15.84 -8.26
CA ARG A 150 13.83 -15.52 -9.10
C ARG A 150 14.06 -14.31 -10.00
N THR A 151 14.81 -13.32 -9.54
CA THR A 151 15.06 -12.07 -10.25
C THR A 151 16.35 -12.08 -11.08
N ALA A 152 17.05 -13.22 -11.13
CA ALA A 152 18.29 -13.39 -11.88
C ALA A 152 18.11 -12.98 -13.35
N GLY A 153 18.94 -12.04 -13.82
CA GLY A 153 18.92 -11.53 -15.18
C GLY A 153 17.90 -10.42 -15.48
N HIS A 154 17.05 -10.04 -14.53
CA HIS A 154 16.09 -8.95 -14.71
C HIS A 154 16.61 -7.58 -14.27
N ALA A 155 17.64 -7.55 -13.44
CA ALA A 155 18.28 -6.32 -12.98
C ALA A 155 19.76 -6.29 -13.38
N PRO A 156 20.36 -5.11 -13.56
CA PRO A 156 21.80 -4.96 -13.74
C PRO A 156 22.58 -5.54 -12.56
N GLU A 157 23.77 -6.11 -12.83
CA GLU A 157 24.59 -6.77 -11.81
C GLU A 157 24.94 -5.85 -10.63
N HIS A 158 25.16 -4.56 -10.88
CA HIS A 158 25.45 -3.59 -9.84
C HIS A 158 24.25 -3.34 -8.90
N ASP A 159 23.02 -3.43 -9.40
CA ASP A 159 21.82 -3.32 -8.58
C ASP A 159 21.63 -4.58 -7.73
N VAL A 160 21.83 -5.75 -8.31
CA VAL A 160 21.81 -7.02 -7.57
C VAL A 160 22.86 -7.03 -6.46
N ALA A 161 24.09 -6.53 -6.74
CA ALA A 161 25.15 -6.43 -5.73
C ALA A 161 24.76 -5.45 -4.59
N MET A 162 24.18 -4.30 -4.93
CA MET A 162 23.69 -3.33 -3.95
C MET A 162 22.58 -3.95 -3.08
N VAL A 163 21.60 -4.60 -3.68
CA VAL A 163 20.49 -5.24 -2.92
C VAL A 163 21.03 -6.33 -1.99
N ARG A 164 21.97 -7.16 -2.44
CA ARG A 164 22.65 -8.14 -1.56
C ARG A 164 23.35 -7.49 -0.38
N MET A 165 24.00 -6.36 -0.61
CA MET A 165 24.68 -5.62 0.47
C MET A 165 23.66 -5.09 1.48
N LEU A 166 22.55 -4.48 1.02
CA LEU A 166 21.53 -3.91 1.88
C LEU A 166 20.70 -4.96 2.63
N ALA A 167 20.52 -6.13 2.02
CA ALA A 167 19.77 -7.25 2.61
C ALA A 167 20.68 -8.30 3.27
N LYS A 168 21.97 -8.01 3.47
CA LYS A 168 22.95 -8.95 4.04
C LYS A 168 22.59 -9.42 5.45
N GLU A 169 22.02 -8.53 6.24
CA GLU A 169 21.63 -8.80 7.61
C GLU A 169 20.11 -8.61 7.73
N ALA A 170 19.47 -9.47 8.51
CA ALA A 170 18.05 -9.34 8.78
C ALA A 170 17.78 -7.99 9.47
N PRO A 171 16.72 -7.27 9.08
CA PRO A 171 16.33 -6.06 9.77
C PRO A 171 16.08 -6.30 11.25
N PRO A 172 16.31 -5.29 12.11
CA PRO A 172 16.03 -5.43 13.53
C PRO A 172 14.55 -5.74 13.78
N ARG A 173 14.28 -6.44 14.86
CA ARG A 173 12.89 -6.66 15.30
C ARG A 173 12.33 -5.34 15.83
N LEU A 174 11.37 -4.81 15.11
CA LEU A 174 10.68 -3.57 15.43
C LEU A 174 9.29 -3.86 16.02
N PRO A 175 8.66 -2.90 16.70
CA PRO A 175 7.30 -3.05 17.21
C PRO A 175 6.33 -3.45 16.10
N GLN A 176 5.33 -4.23 16.47
CA GLN A 176 4.26 -4.64 15.56
C GLN A 176 3.37 -3.46 15.21
N VAL A 177 2.94 -3.42 13.97
CA VAL A 177 1.95 -2.46 13.46
C VAL A 177 0.95 -3.15 12.55
N SER A 178 -0.26 -2.59 12.48
CA SER A 178 -1.19 -2.85 11.39
C SER A 178 -0.73 -2.03 10.18
N GLN A 179 -0.10 -2.65 9.20
CA GLN A 179 0.30 -1.95 7.99
C GLN A 179 -0.76 -2.06 6.89
N HIS A 180 -0.87 -1.03 6.06
CA HIS A 180 -1.76 -1.01 4.91
C HIS A 180 -1.23 -1.90 3.76
N GLY A 181 0.08 -1.96 3.60
CA GLY A 181 0.76 -2.81 2.62
C GLY A 181 0.80 -2.25 1.19
N ASP A 182 0.08 -1.15 0.91
CA ASP A 182 0.11 -0.40 -0.36
C ASP A 182 -0.23 1.08 -0.14
N TYR A 183 0.40 1.70 0.89
CA TYR A 183 0.12 3.09 1.31
C TYR A 183 0.75 4.10 0.35
N MET A 184 0.06 4.36 -0.76
CA MET A 184 0.54 5.20 -1.85
C MET A 184 -0.54 6.19 -2.31
N PRO A 185 -0.18 7.32 -2.94
CA PRO A 185 -1.13 8.36 -3.38
C PRO A 185 -2.28 7.86 -4.25
N LYS A 186 -2.12 6.75 -4.97
CA LYS A 186 -3.21 6.11 -5.73
C LYS A 186 -4.36 5.62 -4.83
N ASN A 187 -4.06 5.29 -3.57
CA ASN A 187 -5.02 4.83 -2.57
C ASN A 187 -5.43 5.93 -1.58
N TRP A 188 -5.06 7.18 -1.86
CA TRP A 188 -5.43 8.34 -1.06
C TRP A 188 -6.46 9.17 -1.82
N MET A 189 -7.66 9.26 -1.28
CA MET A 189 -8.78 10.00 -1.88
C MET A 189 -8.79 11.41 -1.31
N TRP A 190 -8.44 12.40 -2.13
CA TRP A 190 -8.46 13.80 -1.76
C TRP A 190 -9.78 14.46 -2.15
N ASP A 191 -10.47 15.02 -1.16
CA ASP A 191 -11.65 15.85 -1.37
C ASP A 191 -11.23 17.33 -1.37
N GLU A 192 -11.28 17.95 -2.55
CA GLU A 192 -10.87 19.35 -2.73
C GLU A 192 -11.81 20.33 -2.01
N THR A 193 -13.08 19.94 -1.78
CA THR A 193 -14.08 20.78 -1.12
C THR A 193 -13.86 20.81 0.39
N GLU A 194 -13.69 19.63 0.97
CA GLU A 194 -13.44 19.48 2.40
C GLU A 194 -11.96 19.65 2.78
N GLN A 195 -11.05 19.66 1.79
CA GLN A 195 -9.60 19.57 1.97
C GLN A 195 -9.23 18.42 2.91
N ARG A 196 -9.80 17.26 2.64
CA ARG A 196 -9.69 16.08 3.49
C ARG A 196 -9.21 14.87 2.71
N LEU A 197 -8.25 14.15 3.31
CA LEU A 197 -7.75 12.88 2.81
C LEU A 197 -8.51 11.70 3.42
N ARG A 198 -8.71 10.68 2.59
CA ARG A 198 -9.28 9.38 2.98
C ARG A 198 -8.44 8.27 2.38
N VAL A 199 -8.44 7.10 3.01
CA VAL A 199 -7.63 5.96 2.58
C VAL A 199 -8.52 4.82 2.14
N ILE A 200 -8.18 4.16 1.04
CA ILE A 200 -8.91 3.03 0.46
C ILE A 200 -7.99 1.85 0.17
N ASP A 201 -8.58 0.70 -0.16
CA ASP A 201 -7.91 -0.51 -0.67
C ASP A 201 -7.02 -1.22 0.35
N PHE A 202 -7.63 -1.77 1.40
CA PHE A 202 -6.96 -2.48 2.50
C PHE A 202 -6.69 -3.97 2.21
N GLU A 203 -6.74 -4.43 0.96
CA GLU A 203 -6.56 -5.86 0.61
C GLU A 203 -5.18 -6.42 0.97
N ARG A 204 -4.20 -5.54 1.16
CA ARG A 204 -2.84 -5.92 1.57
C ARG A 204 -2.55 -5.64 3.03
N ALA A 205 -3.54 -5.17 3.77
CA ALA A 205 -3.37 -4.86 5.18
C ALA A 205 -3.09 -6.12 6.00
N GLU A 206 -2.08 -6.05 6.86
CA GLU A 206 -1.67 -7.16 7.71
C GLU A 206 -0.89 -6.68 8.94
N LEU A 207 -0.84 -7.52 9.97
CA LEU A 207 0.07 -7.29 11.10
C LEU A 207 1.49 -7.66 10.71
N ARG A 208 2.43 -6.76 10.93
CA ARG A 208 3.86 -6.98 10.71
C ARG A 208 4.71 -6.31 11.76
N SER A 209 5.88 -6.89 12.00
CA SER A 209 6.94 -6.22 12.72
C SER A 209 7.49 -5.10 11.86
N ALA A 210 7.18 -3.86 12.22
CA ALA A 210 7.52 -2.63 11.51
C ALA A 210 6.67 -2.28 10.27
N ALA A 211 6.54 -0.97 10.10
CA ALA A 211 5.79 -0.33 9.01
C ALA A 211 6.52 -0.33 7.66
N TYR A 212 7.39 -1.29 7.40
CA TYR A 212 8.35 -1.21 6.31
C TYR A 212 7.75 -1.07 4.91
N ARG A 213 6.64 -1.76 4.61
CA ARG A 213 6.03 -1.67 3.27
C ARG A 213 5.40 -0.31 3.02
N ASP A 214 4.75 0.25 4.03
CA ASP A 214 4.09 1.54 3.89
C ASP A 214 5.11 2.68 3.76
N MET A 215 6.19 2.60 4.54
CA MET A 215 7.22 3.63 4.54
C MET A 215 8.23 3.47 3.41
N SER A 216 8.68 2.25 3.11
CA SER A 216 9.75 2.03 2.13
C SER A 216 9.33 2.41 0.71
N ARG A 217 8.13 2.01 0.28
CA ARG A 217 7.62 2.40 -1.04
C ARG A 217 7.41 3.90 -1.17
N LEU A 218 6.75 4.51 -0.19
CA LEU A 218 6.49 5.94 -0.20
C LEU A 218 7.80 6.73 -0.20
N ARG A 219 8.76 6.35 0.66
CA ARG A 219 10.07 6.99 0.75
C ARG A 219 10.82 6.90 -0.58
N TYR A 220 11.05 5.69 -1.09
CA TYR A 220 11.93 5.49 -2.23
C TYR A 220 11.29 5.72 -3.60
N ARG A 221 9.98 5.88 -3.69
CA ARG A 221 9.29 6.29 -4.92
C ARG A 221 9.03 7.79 -4.99
N ILE A 222 8.80 8.45 -3.83
CA ILE A 222 8.31 9.83 -3.80
C ILE A 222 9.13 10.73 -2.87
N LEU A 223 9.18 10.43 -1.56
CA LEU A 223 9.62 11.40 -0.55
C LEU A 223 11.10 11.76 -0.67
N CYS A 224 11.97 10.84 -1.11
CA CYS A 224 13.40 11.12 -1.29
C CYS A 224 13.70 12.20 -2.35
N HIS A 225 12.74 12.54 -3.21
CA HIS A 225 12.83 13.64 -4.18
C HIS A 225 12.02 14.88 -3.79
N ARG A 226 11.20 14.76 -2.76
CA ARG A 226 10.28 15.81 -2.31
C ARG A 226 10.46 16.04 -0.81
N PRO A 227 11.56 16.72 -0.41
CA PRO A 227 11.82 16.99 1.02
C PRO A 227 10.73 17.83 1.69
N ASP A 228 9.99 18.60 0.92
CA ASP A 228 8.81 19.34 1.38
C ASP A 228 7.67 18.41 1.79
N LEU A 229 7.42 17.36 1.01
CA LEU A 229 6.40 16.35 1.30
C LEU A 229 6.86 15.38 2.38
N ASP A 230 8.16 15.04 2.40
CA ASP A 230 8.76 14.21 3.45
C ASP A 230 8.59 14.87 4.83
N ALA A 231 8.89 16.15 4.91
CA ALA A 231 8.71 16.94 6.14
C ALA A 231 7.23 17.00 6.56
N ALA A 232 6.31 17.25 5.62
CA ALA A 232 4.87 17.32 5.88
C ALA A 232 4.33 15.96 6.36
N PHE A 233 4.70 14.88 5.67
CA PHE A 233 4.28 13.53 6.02
C PHE A 233 4.76 13.13 7.43
N HIS A 234 6.04 13.33 7.74
CA HIS A 234 6.58 13.02 9.06
C HIS A 234 6.08 13.95 10.17
N HIS A 235 5.70 15.18 9.83
CA HIS A 235 4.99 16.07 10.77
C HIS A 235 3.63 15.46 11.15
N GLY A 236 2.83 15.04 10.18
CA GLY A 236 1.55 14.37 10.40
C GLY A 236 1.70 13.01 11.10
N TYR A 237 2.72 12.23 10.74
CA TYR A 237 3.01 10.96 11.40
C TYR A 237 3.45 11.11 12.86
N GLY A 238 3.80 12.34 13.26
CA GLY A 238 4.15 12.72 14.63
C GLY A 238 5.63 12.54 14.98
N ARG A 239 6.43 11.93 14.11
CA ARG A 239 7.87 11.75 14.30
C ARG A 239 8.59 11.32 13.02
N PRO A 240 9.90 11.56 12.92
CA PRO A 240 10.73 10.90 11.91
C PRO A 240 10.89 9.40 12.20
N LEU A 241 11.38 8.65 11.22
CA LEU A 241 11.82 7.28 11.43
C LEU A 241 13.07 7.22 12.30
N THR A 242 13.16 6.23 13.20
CA THR A 242 14.39 5.94 13.92
C THR A 242 15.47 5.37 12.97
N GLU A 243 16.73 5.33 13.41
CA GLU A 243 17.82 4.75 12.61
C GLU A 243 17.55 3.26 12.28
N GLU A 244 16.98 2.52 13.22
CA GLU A 244 16.60 1.12 13.04
C GLU A 244 15.47 0.95 12.03
N GLU A 245 14.45 1.82 12.10
CA GLU A 245 13.37 1.86 11.11
C GLU A 245 13.87 2.27 9.72
N GLN A 246 14.79 3.22 9.63
CA GLN A 246 15.40 3.62 8.36
C GLN A 246 16.19 2.46 7.75
N SER A 247 16.98 1.75 8.56
CA SER A 247 17.72 0.57 8.11
C SER A 247 16.78 -0.54 7.63
N ALA A 248 15.71 -0.82 8.37
CA ALA A 248 14.69 -1.79 7.97
C ALA A 248 14.02 -1.36 6.65
N CYS A 249 13.57 -0.10 6.55
CA CYS A 249 12.98 0.42 5.32
C CYS A 249 13.91 0.30 4.11
N GLN A 250 15.21 0.53 4.31
CA GLN A 250 16.19 0.41 3.23
C GLN A 250 16.35 -1.04 2.75
N ALA A 251 16.47 -2.00 3.67
CA ALA A 251 16.58 -3.42 3.34
C ALA A 251 15.33 -3.92 2.60
N TYR A 252 14.14 -3.62 3.14
CA TYR A 252 12.89 -4.01 2.50
C TYR A 252 12.62 -3.31 1.18
N ALA A 253 12.99 -2.02 1.05
CA ALA A 253 12.89 -1.31 -0.23
C ALA A 253 13.77 -1.94 -1.30
N ALA A 254 14.95 -2.41 -0.93
CA ALA A 254 15.86 -3.08 -1.84
C ALA A 254 15.27 -4.39 -2.38
N LEU A 255 14.68 -5.22 -1.50
CA LEU A 255 13.99 -6.45 -1.92
C LEU A 255 12.72 -6.16 -2.73
N ASP A 256 11.89 -5.21 -2.28
CA ASP A 256 10.65 -4.84 -2.99
C ASP A 256 10.91 -4.26 -4.38
N ALA A 257 12.01 -3.53 -4.56
CA ALA A 257 12.40 -3.00 -5.86
C ALA A 257 12.72 -4.12 -6.87
N LEU A 258 13.48 -5.15 -6.46
CA LEU A 258 13.76 -6.31 -7.33
C LEU A 258 12.50 -7.14 -7.59
N ASP A 259 11.69 -7.37 -6.56
CA ASP A 259 10.42 -8.11 -6.70
C ASP A 259 9.45 -7.40 -7.64
N SER A 260 9.31 -6.09 -7.48
CA SER A 260 8.47 -5.25 -8.35
C SER A 260 8.97 -5.23 -9.79
N LEU A 261 10.30 -5.16 -9.99
CA LEU A 261 10.92 -5.20 -11.31
C LEU A 261 10.65 -6.54 -12.01
N ASP A 262 10.89 -7.66 -11.32
CA ASP A 262 10.63 -9.00 -11.84
C ASP A 262 9.17 -9.18 -12.22
N TRP A 263 8.27 -8.80 -11.31
CA TRP A 263 6.83 -8.92 -11.54
C TRP A 263 6.37 -8.04 -12.71
N GLY A 264 6.83 -6.78 -12.76
CA GLY A 264 6.50 -5.83 -13.82
C GLY A 264 6.95 -6.33 -15.20
N ILE A 265 8.17 -6.88 -15.32
CA ILE A 265 8.68 -7.47 -16.56
C ILE A 265 7.82 -8.68 -16.97
N LYS A 266 7.56 -9.61 -16.07
CA LYS A 266 6.78 -10.83 -16.34
C LYS A 266 5.34 -10.53 -16.78
N HIS A 267 4.73 -9.48 -16.23
CA HIS A 267 3.35 -9.10 -16.50
C HIS A 267 3.21 -7.91 -17.45
N ARG A 268 4.31 -7.42 -18.02
CA ARG A 268 4.35 -6.27 -18.93
C ARG A 268 3.72 -5.00 -18.34
N ASP A 269 3.86 -4.82 -17.04
CA ASP A 269 3.44 -3.63 -16.31
C ASP A 269 4.58 -2.60 -16.33
N ILE A 270 4.57 -1.73 -17.35
CA ILE A 270 5.60 -0.71 -17.57
C ILE A 270 5.64 0.27 -16.39
N GLY A 271 4.49 0.64 -15.84
CA GLY A 271 4.42 1.57 -14.71
C GLY A 271 5.14 1.01 -13.47
N LEU A 272 4.92 -0.27 -13.17
CA LEU A 272 5.60 -0.93 -12.05
C LEU A 272 7.11 -1.10 -12.31
N VAL A 273 7.51 -1.34 -13.56
CA VAL A 273 8.93 -1.37 -13.93
C VAL A 273 9.60 -0.02 -13.68
N ASP A 274 8.97 1.08 -14.10
CA ASP A 274 9.48 2.44 -13.90
C ASP A 274 9.57 2.80 -12.40
N GLU A 275 8.56 2.43 -11.61
CA GLU A 275 8.57 2.61 -10.16
C GLU A 275 9.70 1.82 -9.48
N ALA A 276 9.91 0.57 -9.89
CA ALA A 276 11.00 -0.28 -9.37
C ALA A 276 12.38 0.28 -9.72
N GLN A 277 12.58 0.75 -10.94
CA GLN A 277 13.82 1.39 -11.38
C GLN A 277 14.08 2.68 -10.60
N THR A 278 13.05 3.47 -10.35
CA THR A 278 13.14 4.68 -9.51
C THR A 278 13.60 4.33 -8.09
N MET A 279 13.05 3.26 -7.49
CA MET A 279 13.49 2.81 -6.17
C MET A 279 14.97 2.40 -6.16
N LEU A 280 15.41 1.60 -7.16
CA LEU A 280 16.81 1.18 -7.28
C LEU A 280 17.75 2.38 -7.44
N GLU A 281 17.37 3.36 -8.25
CA GLU A 281 18.16 4.59 -8.44
C GLU A 281 18.30 5.38 -7.13
N ASN A 282 17.21 5.50 -6.36
CA ASN A 282 17.21 6.23 -5.09
C ASN A 282 18.02 5.52 -4.02
N LEU A 283 17.92 4.20 -3.95
CA LEU A 283 18.77 3.38 -3.09
C LEU A 283 20.26 3.55 -3.43
N ARG A 284 20.64 3.58 -4.72
CA ARG A 284 22.02 3.85 -5.15
C ARG A 284 22.52 5.23 -4.72
N ARG A 285 21.67 6.25 -4.86
CA ARG A 285 22.03 7.62 -4.44
C ARG A 285 22.25 7.72 -2.94
N GLU A 286 21.42 7.05 -2.16
CA GLU A 286 21.56 7.06 -0.69
C GLU A 286 22.79 6.28 -0.24
N THR A 287 23.02 5.07 -0.75
CA THR A 287 24.20 4.25 -0.44
C THR A 287 25.49 4.90 -0.91
N GLY A 288 25.52 5.50 -2.10
CA GLY A 288 26.68 6.22 -2.62
C GLY A 288 27.06 7.42 -1.75
N ARG A 289 26.10 8.12 -1.18
CA ARG A 289 26.35 9.23 -0.24
C ARG A 289 26.95 8.74 1.08
N SER A 290 26.51 7.60 1.61
CA SER A 290 27.02 7.04 2.86
C SER A 290 28.47 6.54 2.73
N VAL A 291 28.83 5.97 1.58
CA VAL A 291 30.21 5.50 1.30
C VAL A 291 31.20 6.67 1.15
N TRP A 292 30.76 7.82 0.60
CA TRP A 292 31.64 9.00 0.39
C TRP A 292 31.57 10.00 1.55
N GLY A 293 30.57 9.95 2.42
CA GLY A 293 30.42 10.85 3.59
C GLY A 293 31.37 10.54 4.75
N GLY A 294 32.00 9.36 4.77
CA GLY A 294 32.95 8.93 5.79
C GLY A 294 34.39 9.49 5.68
N TRP A 295 34.66 10.36 4.70
CA TRP A 295 36.02 10.90 4.44
C TRP A 295 36.08 12.43 4.53
N ARG A 296 35.36 13.03 5.47
CA ARG A 296 35.61 14.41 5.91
C ARG A 296 35.72 14.46 7.43
N ALA A 297 36.89 14.24 7.94
CA ALA A 297 37.40 14.73 9.21
C ALA A 297 38.59 15.61 8.93
#